data_e6162e4b308be3eefeffae0efeaefb6f
#
_entry.id   e6162e4b308be3eefeffae0efeaefb6f
#
_cell.length_a   1.000
_cell.length_b   1.000
_cell.length_c   1.000
_cell.angle_alpha   90.00
_cell.angle_beta   90.00
_cell.angle_gamma   90.00
#
_symmetry.space_group_name_H-M   'P 1'
#
loop_
_entity.id
_entity.type
_entity.pdbx_description
1 polymer ?
#
loop_
_entity_poly.entity_id
_entity_poly.type
_entity_poly.pdbx_seq_one_letter_code
_entity_poly.pdbx_strand_id
1 'polypeptide(L)'
;MKSTGGSDAAKRRAGETAADTVDDGMIVGLGTGSTTAYAIETLGRAVDDGLNIIGVPTSFGARQRAIDCGIPLRGLDEVDGIDLAIDGADQLVGDTGVCLKGGGAAHSREKLVASAAAELHLVVDDTKLTERLDQPVPLAVLPDAHTVVAETVRGQGGEPTLRAAANKDGPVVTDNGNLVCDVDFGAIEEPAALATQLSSIPGVVEHGLFVDDVTAVSIGRPDGVSTMTY
;
A
#
# COMPACT_ATOMS: atom_id res chain seq x y z
N MET A 1 -7.06 -0.43 10.48
CA MET A 1 -6.14 -0.94 11.56
C MET A 1 -5.13 -1.88 10.92
N LYS A 2 -3.82 -1.70 11.17
CA LYS A 2 -2.79 -2.58 10.57
C LYS A 2 -2.99 -4.01 11.06
N SER A 3 -3.36 -4.92 10.16
CA SER A 3 -3.51 -6.34 10.48
C SER A 3 -2.14 -6.97 10.77
N THR A 4 -1.98 -7.63 11.90
CA THR A 4 -0.74 -8.27 12.36
C THR A 4 -0.71 -9.78 12.07
N GLY A 5 -1.50 -10.25 11.11
CA GLY A 5 -1.56 -11.65 10.71
C GLY A 5 -0.33 -12.14 9.94
N GLY A 6 -0.26 -13.44 9.72
CA GLY A 6 0.75 -14.14 8.93
C GLY A 6 2.10 -14.37 9.64
N SER A 7 2.80 -15.41 9.23
CA SER A 7 4.13 -15.72 9.76
C SER A 7 5.21 -14.88 9.07
N ASP A 8 6.27 -14.52 9.79
CA ASP A 8 7.42 -13.81 9.21
C ASP A 8 8.06 -14.60 8.05
N ALA A 9 8.03 -15.93 8.12
CA ALA A 9 8.51 -16.79 7.03
C ALA A 9 7.67 -16.65 5.75
N ALA A 10 6.32 -16.57 5.86
CA ALA A 10 5.44 -16.35 4.71
C ALA A 10 5.67 -14.96 4.10
N LYS A 11 5.73 -13.91 4.93
CA LYS A 11 6.01 -12.54 4.48
C LYS A 11 7.37 -12.43 3.78
N ARG A 12 8.41 -13.06 4.35
CA ARG A 12 9.74 -13.10 3.77
C ARG A 12 9.72 -13.73 2.38
N ARG A 13 9.11 -14.92 2.23
CA ARG A 13 9.03 -15.59 0.93
C ARG A 13 8.33 -14.73 -0.12
N ALA A 14 7.18 -14.12 0.22
CA ALA A 14 6.47 -13.24 -0.71
C ALA A 14 7.34 -12.06 -1.16
N GLY A 15 8.01 -11.39 -0.19
CA GLY A 15 8.90 -10.27 -0.47
C GLY A 15 10.11 -10.66 -1.32
N GLU A 16 10.77 -11.77 -1.00
CA GLU A 16 11.91 -12.30 -1.76
C GLU A 16 11.49 -12.66 -3.20
N THR A 17 10.36 -13.37 -3.38
CA THR A 17 9.84 -13.72 -4.72
C THR A 17 9.56 -12.50 -5.60
N ALA A 18 9.00 -11.42 -5.03
CA ALA A 18 8.79 -10.20 -5.81
C ALA A 18 10.10 -9.47 -6.11
N ALA A 19 11.04 -9.45 -5.17
CA ALA A 19 12.36 -8.84 -5.41
C ALA A 19 13.14 -9.55 -6.52
N ASP A 20 12.99 -10.86 -6.66
CA ASP A 20 13.63 -11.67 -7.72
C ASP A 20 13.12 -11.32 -9.15
N THR A 21 12.03 -10.55 -9.27
CA THR A 21 11.53 -10.07 -10.59
C THR A 21 12.14 -8.74 -11.02
N VAL A 22 12.98 -8.13 -10.20
CA VAL A 22 13.62 -6.85 -10.50
C VAL A 22 14.89 -7.05 -11.30
N ASP A 23 14.94 -6.44 -12.48
CA ASP A 23 16.08 -6.47 -13.39
C ASP A 23 17.00 -5.25 -13.24
N ASP A 24 18.22 -5.38 -13.78
CA ASP A 24 19.21 -4.31 -13.78
C ASP A 24 18.73 -3.09 -14.57
N GLY A 25 18.94 -1.90 -14.01
CA GLY A 25 18.53 -0.62 -14.61
C GLY A 25 17.11 -0.17 -14.25
N MET A 26 16.30 -0.99 -13.57
CA MET A 26 14.92 -0.64 -13.22
C MET A 26 14.82 0.51 -12.20
N ILE A 27 13.75 1.30 -12.33
CA ILE A 27 13.24 2.21 -11.30
C ILE A 27 12.15 1.47 -10.54
N VAL A 28 12.37 1.26 -9.25
CA VAL A 28 11.51 0.40 -8.42
C VAL A 28 10.75 1.21 -7.37
N GLY A 29 9.42 1.14 -7.40
CA GLY A 29 8.57 1.66 -6.35
C GLY A 29 8.68 0.80 -5.07
N LEU A 30 9.09 1.42 -3.97
CA LEU A 30 9.33 0.74 -2.70
C LEU A 30 8.17 1.01 -1.73
N GLY A 31 7.31 0.03 -1.56
CA GLY A 31 6.10 0.09 -0.76
C GLY A 31 6.33 0.10 0.75
N THR A 32 5.24 0.18 1.49
CA THR A 32 5.24 0.32 2.95
C THR A 32 4.59 -0.90 3.62
N GLY A 33 5.32 -1.55 4.53
CA GLY A 33 4.75 -2.64 5.31
C GLY A 33 5.77 -3.68 5.76
N SER A 34 5.31 -4.64 6.57
CA SER A 34 6.20 -5.69 7.10
C SER A 34 6.61 -6.71 6.03
N THR A 35 5.76 -6.97 5.03
CA THR A 35 6.07 -7.87 3.93
C THR A 35 6.97 -7.21 2.90
N THR A 36 6.68 -5.96 2.53
CA THR A 36 7.52 -5.13 1.66
C THR A 36 8.92 -4.88 2.22
N ALA A 37 9.04 -4.86 3.55
CA ALA A 37 10.34 -4.74 4.20
C ALA A 37 11.32 -5.84 3.76
N TYR A 38 10.84 -7.08 3.61
CA TYR A 38 11.66 -8.20 3.12
C TYR A 38 12.06 -8.04 1.65
N ALA A 39 11.18 -7.47 0.80
CA ALA A 39 11.55 -7.13 -0.58
C ALA A 39 12.66 -6.08 -0.61
N ILE A 40 12.54 -4.99 0.17
CA ILE A 40 13.58 -3.95 0.26
C ILE A 40 14.91 -4.51 0.76
N GLU A 41 14.89 -5.37 1.78
CA GLU A 41 16.09 -6.02 2.30
C GLU A 41 16.75 -6.95 1.28
N THR A 42 15.95 -7.65 0.46
CA THR A 42 16.45 -8.51 -0.62
C THR A 42 17.05 -7.69 -1.74
N LEU A 43 16.37 -6.61 -2.18
CA LEU A 43 16.91 -5.67 -3.17
C LEU A 43 18.20 -5.03 -2.69
N GLY A 44 18.30 -4.65 -1.40
CA GLY A 44 19.54 -4.11 -0.84
C GLY A 44 20.71 -5.08 -0.96
N ARG A 45 20.50 -6.37 -0.65
CA ARG A 45 21.54 -7.40 -0.85
C ARG A 45 21.92 -7.55 -2.33
N ALA A 46 20.95 -7.52 -3.23
CA ALA A 46 21.21 -7.57 -4.67
C ALA A 46 22.00 -6.35 -5.17
N VAL A 47 21.73 -5.15 -4.62
CA VAL A 47 22.52 -3.92 -4.90
C VAL A 47 23.96 -4.07 -4.41
N ASP A 48 24.18 -4.62 -3.22
CA ASP A 48 25.53 -4.92 -2.70
C ASP A 48 26.26 -5.93 -3.61
N ASP A 49 25.53 -6.86 -4.24
CA ASP A 49 26.03 -7.86 -5.19
C ASP A 49 26.15 -7.31 -6.65
N GLY A 50 25.81 -6.04 -6.88
CA GLY A 50 26.05 -5.33 -8.15
C GLY A 50 24.80 -5.02 -8.98
N LEU A 51 23.58 -5.31 -8.53
CA LEU A 51 22.34 -4.87 -9.17
C LEU A 51 22.26 -3.33 -9.14
N ASN A 52 22.03 -2.71 -10.29
CA ASN A 52 21.89 -1.26 -10.40
C ASN A 52 20.41 -0.88 -10.54
N ILE A 53 19.82 -0.34 -9.51
CA ILE A 53 18.43 0.13 -9.47
C ILE A 53 18.30 1.50 -8.81
N ILE A 54 17.17 2.16 -9.01
CA ILE A 54 16.77 3.37 -8.29
C ILE A 54 15.46 3.08 -7.57
N GLY A 55 15.41 3.29 -6.25
CA GLY A 55 14.21 3.13 -5.45
C GLY A 55 13.41 4.42 -5.34
N VAL A 56 12.08 4.34 -5.48
CA VAL A 56 11.13 5.43 -5.22
C VAL A 56 10.24 5.04 -4.04
N PRO A 57 10.50 5.57 -2.82
CA PRO A 57 9.81 5.12 -1.62
C PRO A 57 8.42 5.74 -1.46
N THR A 58 7.46 4.94 -0.99
CA THR A 58 6.06 5.36 -0.74
C THR A 58 5.87 6.01 0.64
N SER A 59 6.86 5.97 1.54
CA SER A 59 6.79 6.55 2.87
C SER A 59 8.18 6.88 3.43
N PHE A 60 8.23 7.68 4.49
CA PHE A 60 9.48 7.90 5.22
C PHE A 60 10.03 6.61 5.84
N GLY A 61 9.14 5.68 6.25
CA GLY A 61 9.56 4.37 6.76
C GLY A 61 10.21 3.50 5.69
N ALA A 62 9.63 3.42 4.49
CA ALA A 62 10.22 2.73 3.35
C ALA A 62 11.54 3.39 2.92
N ARG A 63 11.56 4.73 2.89
CA ARG A 63 12.76 5.52 2.57
C ARG A 63 13.92 5.20 3.53
N GLN A 64 13.67 5.23 4.83
CA GLN A 64 14.72 4.95 5.81
C GLN A 64 15.26 3.53 5.65
N ARG A 65 14.37 2.54 5.50
CA ARG A 65 14.77 1.15 5.28
C ARG A 65 15.63 0.98 4.03
N ALA A 66 15.24 1.61 2.91
CA ALA A 66 16.02 1.55 1.67
C ALA A 66 17.41 2.20 1.82
N ILE A 67 17.52 3.31 2.56
CA ILE A 67 18.81 3.93 2.91
C ILE A 67 19.67 2.95 3.73
N ASP A 68 19.09 2.33 4.75
CA ASP A 68 19.80 1.38 5.62
C ASP A 68 20.27 0.13 4.84
N CYS A 69 19.59 -0.19 3.74
CA CYS A 69 19.92 -1.28 2.81
C CYS A 69 20.80 -0.83 1.62
N GLY A 70 21.27 0.41 1.58
CA GLY A 70 22.20 0.89 0.54
C GLY A 70 21.56 1.13 -0.84
N ILE A 71 20.23 1.11 -0.97
CA ILE A 71 19.55 1.32 -2.26
C ILE A 71 19.59 2.81 -2.63
N PRO A 72 20.08 3.19 -3.85
CA PRO A 72 19.99 4.56 -4.34
C PRO A 72 18.53 5.01 -4.48
N LEU A 73 18.20 6.22 -4.02
CA LEU A 73 16.84 6.72 -3.99
C LEU A 73 16.67 8.01 -4.80
N ARG A 74 15.46 8.16 -5.36
CA ARG A 74 14.93 9.40 -5.93
C ARG A 74 13.50 9.67 -5.45
N GLY A 75 13.07 10.92 -5.56
CA GLY A 75 11.67 11.31 -5.45
C GLY A 75 10.90 10.90 -6.71
N LEU A 76 9.58 10.74 -6.60
CA LEU A 76 8.73 10.46 -7.76
C LEU A 76 8.79 11.58 -8.81
N ASP A 77 9.00 12.81 -8.38
CA ASP A 77 9.16 14.01 -9.23
C ASP A 77 10.56 14.12 -9.90
N GLU A 78 11.47 13.20 -9.59
CA GLU A 78 12.82 13.14 -10.16
C GLU A 78 13.02 12.00 -11.17
N VAL A 79 11.94 11.26 -11.48
CA VAL A 79 11.96 10.12 -12.43
C VAL A 79 10.86 10.28 -13.48
N ASP A 80 11.07 9.72 -14.67
CA ASP A 80 10.10 9.81 -15.78
C ASP A 80 8.97 8.75 -15.65
N GLY A 81 9.15 7.74 -14.79
CA GLY A 81 8.21 6.66 -14.52
C GLY A 81 8.82 5.61 -13.60
N ILE A 82 8.07 4.60 -13.29
CA ILE A 82 8.47 3.45 -12.45
C ILE A 82 8.25 2.19 -13.27
N ASP A 83 9.25 1.31 -13.34
CA ASP A 83 9.14 0.05 -14.09
C ASP A 83 8.28 -0.95 -13.31
N LEU A 84 8.55 -1.11 -12.02
CA LEU A 84 7.85 -2.04 -11.12
C LEU A 84 7.69 -1.42 -9.74
N ALA A 85 6.46 -1.38 -9.23
CA ALA A 85 6.21 -1.08 -7.82
C ALA A 85 5.97 -2.38 -7.04
N ILE A 86 6.64 -2.56 -5.90
CA ILE A 86 6.40 -3.68 -4.98
C ILE A 86 5.78 -3.14 -3.71
N ASP A 87 4.55 -3.56 -3.39
CA ASP A 87 3.84 -3.05 -2.21
C ASP A 87 3.01 -4.14 -1.51
N GLY A 88 2.49 -3.85 -0.31
CA GLY A 88 1.63 -4.74 0.45
C GLY A 88 0.15 -4.38 0.34
N ALA A 89 -0.73 -5.22 0.91
CA ALA A 89 -2.14 -4.92 1.09
C ALA A 89 -2.63 -5.32 2.49
N ASP A 90 -3.70 -4.68 2.95
CA ASP A 90 -4.38 -5.02 4.21
C ASP A 90 -5.44 -6.12 4.00
N GLN A 91 -6.14 -6.07 2.85
CA GLN A 91 -7.01 -7.12 2.32
C GLN A 91 -6.86 -7.24 0.81
N LEU A 92 -7.04 -8.43 0.27
CA LEU A 92 -6.95 -8.73 -1.16
C LEU A 92 -8.03 -9.73 -1.58
N VAL A 93 -8.81 -9.38 -2.59
CA VAL A 93 -9.71 -10.31 -3.28
C VAL A 93 -8.90 -11.04 -4.36
N GLY A 94 -8.57 -12.31 -4.11
CA GLY A 94 -7.60 -13.05 -4.91
C GLY A 94 -7.96 -13.19 -6.38
N ASP A 95 -9.25 -13.35 -6.71
CA ASP A 95 -9.69 -13.58 -8.10
C ASP A 95 -9.65 -12.32 -8.99
N THR A 96 -9.66 -11.12 -8.37
CA THR A 96 -9.78 -9.86 -9.11
C THR A 96 -8.59 -8.91 -8.94
N GLY A 97 -7.73 -9.15 -7.96
CA GLY A 97 -6.67 -8.19 -7.60
C GLY A 97 -7.14 -6.95 -6.84
N VAL A 98 -8.45 -6.78 -6.67
CA VAL A 98 -9.00 -5.65 -5.90
C VAL A 98 -8.52 -5.73 -4.46
N CYS A 99 -7.97 -4.65 -3.94
CA CYS A 99 -7.39 -4.67 -2.60
C CYS A 99 -7.66 -3.41 -1.80
N LEU A 100 -7.49 -3.55 -0.48
CA LEU A 100 -7.53 -2.48 0.49
C LEU A 100 -6.13 -2.27 1.05
N LYS A 101 -5.69 -1.02 1.08
CA LYS A 101 -4.39 -0.58 1.60
C LYS A 101 -4.56 0.62 2.51
N GLY A 102 -3.48 1.04 3.15
CA GLY A 102 -3.48 2.27 3.97
C GLY A 102 -3.52 2.04 5.48
N GLY A 103 -3.42 0.80 5.95
CA GLY A 103 -3.23 0.51 7.39
C GLY A 103 -1.99 1.19 7.97
N GLY A 104 -0.97 1.47 7.14
CA GLY A 104 0.23 2.24 7.47
C GLY A 104 0.12 3.76 7.30
N ALA A 105 -1.04 4.30 6.91
CA ALA A 105 -1.27 5.72 6.62
C ALA A 105 -0.40 6.29 5.46
N ALA A 106 0.01 5.45 4.51
CA ALA A 106 0.85 5.82 3.38
C ALA A 106 0.13 5.74 2.01
N HIS A 107 -1.16 5.34 2.00
CA HIS A 107 -1.92 4.99 0.78
C HIS A 107 -1.95 6.08 -0.29
N SER A 108 -1.89 7.37 0.06
CA SER A 108 -1.83 8.44 -0.94
C SER A 108 -0.53 8.39 -1.77
N ARG A 109 0.61 8.18 -1.13
CA ARG A 109 1.89 8.02 -1.86
C ARG A 109 2.00 6.63 -2.50
N GLU A 110 1.46 5.60 -1.85
CA GLU A 110 1.38 4.25 -2.42
C GLU A 110 0.61 4.27 -3.75
N LYS A 111 -0.55 4.96 -3.82
CA LYS A 111 -1.34 5.06 -5.05
C LYS A 111 -0.64 5.91 -6.12
N LEU A 112 0.00 7.03 -5.74
CA LEU A 112 0.79 7.82 -6.68
C LEU A 112 1.93 7.02 -7.30
N VAL A 113 2.65 6.23 -6.51
CA VAL A 113 3.74 5.36 -7.00
C VAL A 113 3.17 4.25 -7.87
N ALA A 114 2.07 3.61 -7.46
CA ALA A 114 1.39 2.57 -8.24
C ALA A 114 0.91 3.12 -9.60
N SER A 115 0.28 4.30 -9.62
CA SER A 115 -0.22 4.92 -10.87
C SER A 115 0.88 5.36 -11.84
N ALA A 116 2.11 5.57 -11.34
CA ALA A 116 3.28 5.90 -12.15
C ALA A 116 4.07 4.65 -12.59
N ALA A 117 3.73 3.48 -12.06
CA ALA A 117 4.40 2.23 -12.36
C ALA A 117 3.79 1.52 -13.57
N ALA A 118 4.64 0.90 -14.39
CA ALA A 118 4.18 0.02 -15.46
C ALA A 118 3.54 -1.26 -14.90
N GLU A 119 4.05 -1.74 -13.76
CA GLU A 119 3.54 -2.90 -13.06
C GLU A 119 3.45 -2.65 -11.55
N LEU A 120 2.37 -3.14 -10.91
CA LEU A 120 2.23 -3.21 -9.47
C LEU A 120 2.20 -4.66 -9.02
N HIS A 121 3.26 -5.10 -8.34
CA HIS A 121 3.38 -6.42 -7.75
C HIS A 121 3.09 -6.36 -6.25
N LEU A 122 1.96 -6.89 -5.81
CA LEU A 122 1.66 -6.98 -4.39
C LEU A 122 2.35 -8.17 -3.73
N VAL A 123 2.79 -7.95 -2.50
CA VAL A 123 3.36 -8.98 -1.62
C VAL A 123 2.53 -9.10 -0.35
N VAL A 124 1.90 -10.26 -0.16
CA VAL A 124 1.02 -10.52 0.96
C VAL A 124 1.30 -11.90 1.57
N ASP A 125 0.89 -12.11 2.80
CA ASP A 125 0.70 -13.44 3.36
C ASP A 125 -0.76 -13.88 3.18
N ASP A 126 -1.04 -15.16 3.29
CA ASP A 126 -2.35 -15.76 3.04
C ASP A 126 -3.47 -15.25 3.97
N THR A 127 -3.13 -14.63 5.11
CA THR A 127 -4.12 -14.02 6.01
C THR A 127 -4.75 -12.73 5.46
N LYS A 128 -4.20 -12.20 4.37
CA LYS A 128 -4.73 -11.02 3.68
C LYS A 128 -5.78 -11.34 2.62
N LEU A 129 -5.89 -12.61 2.25
CA LEU A 129 -6.89 -13.05 1.28
C LEU A 129 -8.29 -13.00 1.90
N THR A 130 -9.23 -12.50 1.12
CA THR A 130 -10.65 -12.45 1.48
C THR A 130 -11.51 -12.66 0.24
N GLU A 131 -12.73 -13.14 0.43
CA GLU A 131 -13.72 -13.20 -0.66
C GLU A 131 -14.29 -11.81 -1.01
N ARG A 132 -14.25 -10.88 -0.04
CA ARG A 132 -14.80 -9.53 -0.14
C ARG A 132 -14.10 -8.59 0.83
N LEU A 133 -13.92 -7.34 0.41
CA LEU A 133 -13.38 -6.32 1.30
C LEU A 133 -14.42 -5.95 2.37
N ASP A 134 -14.02 -5.94 3.63
CA ASP A 134 -14.89 -5.66 4.78
C ASP A 134 -14.20 -4.88 5.91
N GLN A 135 -12.92 -4.55 5.76
CA GLN A 135 -12.25 -3.67 6.72
C GLN A 135 -12.53 -2.20 6.41
N PRO A 136 -12.43 -1.32 7.42
CA PRO A 136 -12.61 0.11 7.20
C PRO A 136 -11.67 0.67 6.13
N VAL A 137 -12.23 1.47 5.23
CA VAL A 137 -11.49 2.12 4.14
C VAL A 137 -10.76 3.36 4.69
N PRO A 138 -9.42 3.42 4.64
CA PRO A 138 -8.69 4.61 5.04
C PRO A 138 -8.87 5.74 4.01
N LEU A 139 -9.22 6.93 4.48
CA LEU A 139 -9.23 8.16 3.70
C LEU A 139 -8.15 9.10 4.21
N ALA A 140 -7.25 9.55 3.34
CA ALA A 140 -6.41 10.70 3.61
C ALA A 140 -7.24 11.96 3.37
N VAL A 141 -7.40 12.79 4.40
CA VAL A 141 -8.25 13.98 4.34
C VAL A 141 -7.48 15.24 4.71
N LEU A 142 -7.79 16.33 4.05
CA LEU A 142 -7.26 17.65 4.46
C LEU A 142 -7.69 17.92 5.90
N PRO A 143 -6.79 18.40 6.79
CA PRO A 143 -7.12 18.63 8.21
C PRO A 143 -8.38 19.44 8.43
N ASP A 144 -8.57 20.53 7.68
CA ASP A 144 -9.73 21.41 7.82
C ASP A 144 -11.03 20.79 7.27
N ALA A 145 -10.94 19.76 6.45
CA ALA A 145 -12.10 19.11 5.83
C ALA A 145 -12.63 17.92 6.61
N HIS A 146 -11.94 17.42 7.65
CA HIS A 146 -12.24 16.12 8.26
C HIS A 146 -13.68 15.99 8.78
N THR A 147 -14.28 17.06 9.33
CA THR A 147 -15.67 17.02 9.80
C THR A 147 -16.67 17.00 8.65
N VAL A 148 -16.43 17.77 7.60
CA VAL A 148 -17.28 17.81 6.40
C VAL A 148 -17.23 16.46 5.66
N VAL A 149 -16.04 15.90 5.49
CA VAL A 149 -15.86 14.55 4.92
C VAL A 149 -16.58 13.50 5.77
N ALA A 150 -16.43 13.55 7.10
CA ALA A 150 -17.10 12.63 8.00
C ALA A 150 -18.64 12.69 7.89
N GLU A 151 -19.23 13.89 7.77
CA GLU A 151 -20.68 14.03 7.53
C GLU A 151 -21.09 13.47 6.17
N THR A 152 -20.30 13.76 5.14
CA THR A 152 -20.59 13.31 3.77
C THR A 152 -20.58 11.77 3.69
N VAL A 153 -19.57 11.10 4.23
CA VAL A 153 -19.49 9.64 4.20
C VAL A 153 -20.57 8.97 5.06
N ARG A 154 -21.01 9.60 6.17
CA ARG A 154 -22.20 9.10 6.92
C ARG A 154 -23.46 9.14 6.07
N GLY A 155 -23.65 10.21 5.30
CA GLY A 155 -24.76 10.32 4.35
C GLY A 155 -24.71 9.27 3.23
N GLN A 156 -23.56 8.63 3.01
CA GLN A 156 -23.32 7.55 2.05
C GLN A 156 -23.33 6.15 2.70
N GLY A 157 -23.69 6.06 3.98
CA GLY A 157 -23.80 4.78 4.71
C GLY A 157 -22.51 4.31 5.38
N GLY A 158 -21.45 5.12 5.42
CA GLY A 158 -20.19 4.80 6.09
C GLY A 158 -20.15 5.33 7.53
N GLU A 159 -19.42 4.63 8.40
CA GLU A 159 -19.16 5.02 9.78
C GLU A 159 -17.72 5.52 9.95
N PRO A 160 -17.47 6.85 9.85
CA PRO A 160 -16.13 7.41 9.89
C PRO A 160 -15.58 7.51 11.32
N THR A 161 -14.32 7.12 11.48
CA THR A 161 -13.54 7.27 12.71
C THR A 161 -12.21 7.94 12.41
N LEU A 162 -11.91 9.07 13.05
CA LEU A 162 -10.61 9.70 12.94
C LEU A 162 -9.55 8.81 13.60
N ARG A 163 -8.52 8.39 12.84
CA ARG A 163 -7.50 7.46 13.32
C ARG A 163 -6.66 8.09 14.43
N ALA A 164 -6.72 7.53 15.63
CA ALA A 164 -5.88 7.95 16.75
C ALA A 164 -4.43 7.48 16.56
N ALA A 165 -3.48 8.32 16.94
CA ALA A 165 -2.07 7.92 16.97
C ALA A 165 -1.77 7.02 18.19
N ALA A 166 -0.85 6.05 18.01
CA ALA A 166 -0.52 5.11 19.09
C ALA A 166 0.41 5.71 20.16
N ASN A 167 1.30 6.63 19.76
CA ASN A 167 2.40 7.10 20.62
C ASN A 167 2.45 8.64 20.79
N LYS A 168 1.38 9.34 20.44
CA LYS A 168 1.21 10.77 20.69
C LYS A 168 -0.25 11.09 20.97
N ASP A 169 -0.53 12.21 21.62
CA ASP A 169 -1.89 12.72 21.76
C ASP A 169 -2.40 13.24 20.39
N GLY A 170 -3.66 12.92 20.09
CA GLY A 170 -4.33 13.35 18.86
C GLY A 170 -4.30 12.33 17.71
N PRO A 171 -4.69 12.76 16.51
CA PRO A 171 -4.83 11.88 15.35
C PRO A 171 -3.50 11.51 14.71
N VAL A 172 -3.54 10.44 13.89
CA VAL A 172 -2.47 10.14 12.93
C VAL A 172 -2.40 11.28 11.90
N VAL A 173 -1.18 11.71 11.61
CA VAL A 173 -0.87 12.62 10.50
C VAL A 173 0.02 11.87 9.53
N THR A 174 -0.36 11.84 8.24
CA THR A 174 0.41 11.17 7.20
C THR A 174 1.71 11.93 6.88
N ASP A 175 2.64 11.29 6.17
CA ASP A 175 3.87 11.93 5.70
C ASP A 175 3.62 13.19 4.82
N ASN A 176 2.41 13.31 4.26
CA ASN A 176 1.98 14.48 3.46
C ASN A 176 1.22 15.53 4.28
N GLY A 177 1.06 15.35 5.60
CA GLY A 177 0.36 16.29 6.48
C GLY A 177 -1.16 16.14 6.53
N ASN A 178 -1.72 15.07 5.94
CA ASN A 178 -3.15 14.78 5.97
C ASN A 178 -3.55 14.03 7.24
N LEU A 179 -4.80 14.15 7.67
CA LEU A 179 -5.38 13.27 8.66
C LEU A 179 -5.82 11.95 7.99
N VAL A 180 -6.02 10.91 8.79
CA VAL A 180 -6.58 9.63 8.31
C VAL A 180 -7.93 9.40 8.98
N CYS A 181 -8.96 9.24 8.15
CA CYS A 181 -10.29 8.85 8.57
C CYS A 181 -10.55 7.41 8.10
N ASP A 182 -10.70 6.47 9.03
CA ASP A 182 -11.09 5.10 8.73
C ASP A 182 -12.61 5.03 8.64
N VAL A 183 -13.15 4.60 7.50
CA VAL A 183 -14.59 4.55 7.26
C VAL A 183 -15.04 3.10 7.12
N ASP A 184 -15.88 2.64 8.04
CA ASP A 184 -16.51 1.33 7.98
C ASP A 184 -17.77 1.40 7.10
N PHE A 185 -17.77 0.66 6.00
CA PHE A 185 -18.91 0.48 5.09
C PHE A 185 -19.51 -0.93 5.22
N GLY A 186 -19.03 -1.76 6.18
CA GLY A 186 -19.31 -3.18 6.21
C GLY A 186 -18.72 -3.90 5.00
N ALA A 187 -19.43 -4.92 4.51
CA ALA A 187 -18.99 -5.64 3.30
C ALA A 187 -19.17 -4.76 2.05
N ILE A 188 -18.08 -4.57 1.28
CA ILE A 188 -18.07 -3.71 0.10
C ILE A 188 -18.40 -4.56 -1.13
N GLU A 189 -19.61 -4.37 -1.67
CA GLU A 189 -20.12 -5.13 -2.82
C GLU A 189 -19.56 -4.58 -4.15
N GLU A 190 -19.43 -3.24 -4.27
CA GLU A 190 -19.06 -2.54 -5.50
C GLU A 190 -17.83 -1.64 -5.25
N PRO A 191 -16.61 -2.20 -5.10
CA PRO A 191 -15.42 -1.42 -4.75
C PRO A 191 -15.11 -0.29 -5.73
N ALA A 192 -15.30 -0.49 -7.03
CA ALA A 192 -15.05 0.52 -8.07
C ALA A 192 -16.01 1.72 -7.97
N ALA A 193 -17.30 1.45 -7.71
CA ALA A 193 -18.29 2.50 -7.51
C ALA A 193 -17.99 3.30 -6.24
N LEU A 194 -17.65 2.62 -5.14
CA LEU A 194 -17.28 3.26 -3.89
C LEU A 194 -15.98 4.10 -4.05
N ALA A 195 -14.97 3.58 -4.74
CA ALA A 195 -13.73 4.30 -5.02
C ALA A 195 -14.00 5.62 -5.77
N THR A 196 -14.81 5.56 -6.84
CA THR A 196 -15.23 6.75 -7.60
C THR A 196 -15.98 7.75 -6.74
N GLN A 197 -16.88 7.27 -5.89
CA GLN A 197 -17.68 8.11 -4.99
C GLN A 197 -16.79 8.82 -3.96
N LEU A 198 -15.86 8.09 -3.32
CA LEU A 198 -14.93 8.65 -2.33
C LEU A 198 -13.98 9.69 -2.94
N SER A 199 -13.47 9.45 -4.14
CA SER A 199 -12.62 10.39 -4.87
C SER A 199 -13.34 11.71 -5.22
N SER A 200 -14.67 11.69 -5.31
CA SER A 200 -15.46 12.89 -5.63
C SER A 200 -15.73 13.82 -4.44
N ILE A 201 -15.40 13.40 -3.21
CA ILE A 201 -15.69 14.15 -1.99
C ILE A 201 -14.65 15.26 -1.80
N PRO A 202 -15.04 16.55 -1.79
CA PRO A 202 -14.10 17.64 -1.50
C PRO A 202 -13.45 17.48 -0.13
N GLY A 203 -12.12 17.52 -0.11
CA GLY A 203 -11.31 17.34 1.10
C GLY A 203 -10.77 15.92 1.29
N VAL A 204 -11.27 14.92 0.57
CA VAL A 204 -10.59 13.62 0.41
C VAL A 204 -9.42 13.82 -0.56
N VAL A 205 -8.22 13.49 -0.10
CA VAL A 205 -6.99 13.54 -0.91
C VAL A 205 -6.81 12.21 -1.64
N GLU A 206 -7.04 11.10 -0.93
CA GLU A 206 -6.97 9.74 -1.49
C GLU A 206 -7.64 8.74 -0.55
N HIS A 207 -8.01 7.58 -1.08
CA HIS A 207 -8.61 6.46 -0.36
C HIS A 207 -7.83 5.16 -0.55
N GLY A 208 -8.04 4.20 0.38
CA GLY A 208 -7.31 2.93 0.42
C GLY A 208 -7.80 1.83 -0.52
N LEU A 209 -8.82 2.07 -1.36
CA LEU A 209 -9.27 1.10 -2.35
C LEU A 209 -8.39 1.16 -3.60
N PHE A 210 -7.84 0.02 -4.03
CA PHE A 210 -7.10 -0.17 -5.27
C PHE A 210 -7.88 -1.19 -6.10
N VAL A 211 -8.36 -0.80 -7.29
CA VAL A 211 -9.36 -1.57 -8.03
C VAL A 211 -8.78 -2.21 -9.30
N ASP A 212 -8.08 -1.44 -10.13
CA ASP A 212 -7.55 -1.90 -11.41
C ASP A 212 -6.02 -1.69 -11.50
N ASP A 213 -5.37 -1.53 -10.35
CA ASP A 213 -3.95 -1.14 -10.31
C ASP A 213 -3.00 -2.35 -10.30
N VAL A 214 -3.46 -3.52 -9.83
CA VAL A 214 -2.61 -4.67 -9.51
C VAL A 214 -2.37 -5.52 -10.75
N THR A 215 -1.10 -5.78 -11.08
CA THR A 215 -0.70 -6.64 -12.20
C THR A 215 -0.26 -8.04 -11.76
N ALA A 216 0.33 -8.15 -10.57
CA ALA A 216 0.76 -9.41 -9.99
C ALA A 216 0.67 -9.42 -8.46
N VAL A 217 0.55 -10.60 -7.89
CA VAL A 217 0.55 -10.81 -6.44
C VAL A 217 1.40 -12.04 -6.10
N SER A 218 2.35 -11.88 -5.17
CA SER A 218 3.02 -13.00 -4.49
C SER A 218 2.40 -13.25 -3.13
N ILE A 219 1.79 -14.42 -2.96
CA ILE A 219 1.11 -14.83 -1.74
C ILE A 219 1.99 -15.82 -0.98
N GLY A 220 2.59 -15.35 0.11
CA GLY A 220 3.40 -16.20 0.99
C GLY A 220 2.54 -17.09 1.86
N ARG A 221 2.95 -18.36 1.98
CA ARG A 221 2.33 -19.40 2.80
C ARG A 221 3.40 -20.07 3.68
N PRO A 222 3.01 -20.84 4.71
CA PRO A 222 3.98 -21.56 5.55
C PRO A 222 4.91 -22.49 4.76
N ASP A 223 4.42 -23.07 3.68
CA ASP A 223 5.06 -24.11 2.87
C ASP A 223 5.55 -23.62 1.48
N GLY A 224 5.29 -22.38 1.10
CA GLY A 224 5.71 -21.87 -0.22
C GLY A 224 5.19 -20.47 -0.56
N VAL A 225 5.25 -20.15 -1.86
CA VAL A 225 4.65 -18.93 -2.46
C VAL A 225 3.81 -19.35 -3.66
N SER A 226 2.68 -18.70 -3.84
CA SER A 226 1.92 -18.72 -5.09
C SER A 226 1.89 -17.33 -5.70
N THR A 227 2.15 -17.22 -7.01
CA THR A 227 2.06 -15.97 -7.74
C THR A 227 0.83 -16.00 -8.66
N MET A 228 0.08 -14.90 -8.69
CA MET A 228 -1.06 -14.67 -9.57
C MET A 228 -0.79 -13.42 -10.41
N THR A 229 -1.34 -13.37 -11.64
CA THR A 229 -1.27 -12.21 -12.56
C THR A 229 -2.67 -11.85 -13.02
N TYR A 230 -2.90 -10.55 -13.26
CA TYR A 230 -4.20 -9.99 -13.66
C TYR A 230 -4.12 -9.26 -14.99
#